data_6e4fd313d3b29beafa092c18f8d8b552
#
_entry.id   6e4fd313d3b29beafa092c18f8d8b552
#
_cell.length_a   1.000
_cell.length_b   1.000
_cell.length_c   1.000
_cell.angle_alpha   90.00
_cell.angle_beta   90.00
_cell.angle_gamma   90.00
#
_symmetry.space_group_name_H-M   'P 1'
#
loop_
_entity.id
_entity.type
_entity.pdbx_description
1 polymer ?
#
loop_
_entity_poly.entity_id
_entity_poly.type
_entity_poly.pdbx_seq_one_letter_code
_entity_poly.pdbx_strand_id
1 'polypeptide(L)'
;MGTHDCEVLICGASFAGLAVARELAGSGMKVLLIDRYELGERQTSACAMPTAWMEALDLLESLRQTFDTLLVHTKARTSRWPLPWSFSTFDYRALCALLFEQADATRTEFETATVTGRAGLTVHTDRGDLSAPFVIDALGWRRVLSNATTIQPPDARLSRGLEVHPTGQGDELEVWIDHRHVRSGYAWSFPAREEVRIGAGSFWPERHVRDPTVKLAGKLGYEPDGYQGNWIPHQLRPAVEDGVFFVGDSAGHCLPLTAEGIRTALYFGLACARELHAAHASGAGDRGGDALAEARVRALARYGAFSDGHARKYEWLLKVQRAVGQLTPTRVPTWLSHSLESRRIAHWSFTHYLDIAPPSFARQSPRTPGARPRCAAGPAGVVAASA
;
A
#
# COMPACT_ATOMS: atom_id res chain seq x y z
N MET A 1 -22.95 -24.96 -4.37
CA MET A 1 -21.95 -23.96 -3.96
C MET A 1 -21.48 -24.35 -2.57
N GLY A 2 -20.21 -24.70 -2.43
CA GLY A 2 -19.67 -25.08 -1.12
C GLY A 2 -19.62 -23.86 -0.20
N THR A 3 -20.10 -24.01 1.00
CA THR A 3 -19.82 -23.05 2.06
C THR A 3 -18.31 -23.11 2.32
N HIS A 4 -17.59 -22.05 1.96
CA HIS A 4 -16.18 -21.95 2.32
C HIS A 4 -16.09 -21.94 3.85
N ASP A 5 -15.47 -22.98 4.40
CA ASP A 5 -15.22 -23.09 5.83
C ASP A 5 -13.93 -22.32 6.16
N CYS A 6 -13.98 -20.97 6.10
CA CYS A 6 -12.87 -20.11 6.46
C CYS A 6 -13.14 -19.35 7.77
N GLU A 7 -12.08 -19.09 8.53
CA GLU A 7 -12.15 -18.32 9.77
C GLU A 7 -11.89 -16.84 9.50
N VAL A 8 -11.10 -16.53 8.46
CA VAL A 8 -10.73 -15.18 8.05
C VAL A 8 -11.04 -15.01 6.57
N LEU A 9 -11.87 -14.02 6.24
CA LEU A 9 -12.16 -13.60 4.88
C LEU A 9 -11.48 -12.25 4.63
N ILE A 10 -10.52 -12.21 3.72
CA ILE A 10 -9.79 -11.01 3.32
C ILE A 10 -10.28 -10.59 1.94
N CYS A 11 -10.89 -9.43 1.84
CA CYS A 11 -11.38 -8.84 0.60
C CYS A 11 -10.37 -7.82 0.07
N GLY A 12 -9.64 -8.18 -0.98
CA GLY A 12 -8.59 -7.39 -1.64
C GLY A 12 -7.19 -8.01 -1.46
N ALA A 13 -6.55 -8.37 -2.58
CA ALA A 13 -5.25 -9.06 -2.65
C ALA A 13 -4.12 -8.15 -3.16
N SER A 14 -4.03 -6.94 -2.61
CA SER A 14 -2.90 -6.03 -2.78
C SER A 14 -2.11 -5.92 -1.46
N PHE A 15 -1.26 -4.91 -1.32
CA PHE A 15 -0.33 -4.75 -0.20
C PHE A 15 -0.92 -5.04 1.18
N ALA A 16 -2.08 -4.43 1.50
CA ALA A 16 -2.68 -4.55 2.83
C ALA A 16 -3.23 -5.95 3.09
N GLY A 17 -4.04 -6.50 2.16
CA GLY A 17 -4.63 -7.84 2.32
C GLY A 17 -3.58 -8.94 2.31
N LEU A 18 -2.58 -8.83 1.43
CA LEU A 18 -1.45 -9.77 1.41
C LEU A 18 -0.59 -9.69 2.67
N ALA A 19 -0.41 -8.50 3.26
CA ALA A 19 0.28 -8.38 4.54
C ALA A 19 -0.49 -9.06 5.68
N VAL A 20 -1.84 -8.99 5.67
CA VAL A 20 -2.67 -9.73 6.62
C VAL A 20 -2.49 -11.24 6.42
N ALA A 21 -2.67 -11.74 5.21
CA ALA A 21 -2.55 -13.18 4.90
C ALA A 21 -1.16 -13.73 5.29
N ARG A 22 -0.11 -13.01 4.93
CA ARG A 22 1.28 -13.32 5.29
C ARG A 22 1.48 -13.45 6.80
N GLU A 23 1.00 -12.48 7.57
CA GLU A 23 1.25 -12.41 9.02
C GLU A 23 0.42 -13.43 9.80
N LEU A 24 -0.66 -13.94 9.22
CA LEU A 24 -1.46 -15.04 9.77
C LEU A 24 -0.81 -16.42 9.54
N ALA A 25 0.29 -16.52 8.80
CA ALA A 25 0.98 -17.79 8.61
C ALA A 25 1.44 -18.38 9.96
N GLY A 26 1.13 -19.66 10.17
CA GLY A 26 1.42 -20.35 11.42
C GLY A 26 0.41 -20.11 12.54
N SER A 27 -0.62 -19.32 12.34
CA SER A 27 -1.73 -19.15 13.31
C SER A 27 -2.65 -20.37 13.40
N GLY A 28 -2.66 -21.23 12.38
CA GLY A 28 -3.60 -22.34 12.23
C GLY A 28 -4.97 -21.94 11.67
N MET A 29 -5.23 -20.64 11.47
CA MET A 29 -6.49 -20.13 10.93
C MET A 29 -6.62 -20.45 9.44
N LYS A 30 -7.84 -20.83 9.01
CA LYS A 30 -8.18 -20.95 7.60
C LYS A 30 -8.49 -19.57 7.01
N VAL A 31 -7.75 -19.15 6.00
CA VAL A 31 -7.85 -17.84 5.37
C VAL A 31 -8.35 -17.99 3.93
N LEU A 32 -9.39 -17.26 3.58
CA LEU A 32 -9.80 -17.06 2.19
C LEU A 32 -9.49 -15.61 1.79
N LEU A 33 -8.62 -15.45 0.80
CA LEU A 33 -8.28 -14.17 0.21
C LEU A 33 -8.99 -14.05 -1.14
N ILE A 34 -9.74 -12.98 -1.37
CA ILE A 34 -10.44 -12.75 -2.63
C ILE A 34 -10.09 -11.40 -3.24
N ASP A 35 -10.00 -11.34 -4.55
CA ASP A 35 -9.88 -10.10 -5.33
C ASP A 35 -10.60 -10.27 -6.67
N ARG A 36 -10.96 -9.17 -7.31
CA ARG A 36 -11.56 -9.18 -8.66
C ARG A 36 -10.55 -9.45 -9.77
N TYR A 37 -9.26 -9.36 -9.49
CA TYR A 37 -8.14 -9.61 -10.39
C TYR A 37 -7.31 -10.77 -9.91
N GLU A 38 -6.58 -11.40 -10.82
CA GLU A 38 -5.54 -12.34 -10.46
C GLU A 38 -4.45 -11.68 -9.60
N LEU A 39 -3.74 -12.48 -8.82
CA LEU A 39 -2.72 -11.98 -7.90
C LEU A 39 -1.63 -11.18 -8.63
N GLY A 40 -1.47 -9.91 -8.26
CA GLY A 40 -0.50 -9.03 -8.88
C GLY A 40 -0.79 -8.65 -10.34
N GLU A 41 -1.99 -8.91 -10.86
CA GLU A 41 -2.35 -8.60 -12.25
C GLU A 41 -2.36 -7.09 -12.50
N ARG A 42 -2.88 -6.30 -11.57
CA ARG A 42 -3.09 -4.87 -11.80
C ARG A 42 -2.35 -4.01 -10.78
N GLN A 43 -1.25 -3.45 -11.22
CA GLN A 43 -0.53 -2.42 -10.47
C GLN A 43 -1.38 -1.16 -10.32
N THR A 44 -1.35 -0.54 -9.14
CA THR A 44 -2.14 0.66 -8.82
C THR A 44 -1.30 1.77 -8.18
N SER A 45 0.03 1.65 -8.20
CA SER A 45 0.97 2.52 -7.50
C SER A 45 2.30 2.60 -8.25
N ALA A 46 3.06 3.67 -8.03
CA ALA A 46 4.41 3.84 -8.54
C ALA A 46 5.42 2.78 -8.03
N CYS A 47 5.02 1.96 -7.08
CA CYS A 47 5.77 0.82 -6.56
C CYS A 47 7.21 1.17 -6.15
N ALA A 48 7.32 2.15 -5.24
CA ALA A 48 8.55 2.53 -4.58
C ALA A 48 8.33 2.60 -3.07
N MET A 49 9.28 2.10 -2.28
CA MET A 49 9.26 2.17 -0.83
C MET A 49 10.68 2.15 -0.23
N PRO A 50 10.86 2.50 1.06
CA PRO A 50 12.15 2.35 1.72
C PRO A 50 12.65 0.91 1.64
N THR A 51 13.90 0.71 1.20
CA THR A 51 14.52 -0.62 1.02
C THR A 51 14.47 -1.47 2.28
N ALA A 52 14.63 -0.83 3.45
CA ALA A 52 14.54 -1.50 4.75
C ALA A 52 13.21 -2.22 5.02
N TRP A 53 12.12 -1.80 4.39
CA TRP A 53 10.84 -2.52 4.44
C TRP A 53 10.86 -3.78 3.59
N MET A 54 11.48 -3.74 2.41
CA MET A 54 11.66 -4.92 1.55
C MET A 54 12.54 -5.96 2.24
N GLU A 55 13.63 -5.51 2.88
CA GLU A 55 14.51 -6.37 3.68
C GLU A 55 13.76 -7.01 4.87
N ALA A 56 12.98 -6.20 5.61
CA ALA A 56 12.27 -6.67 6.80
C ALA A 56 11.18 -7.70 6.49
N LEU A 57 10.69 -7.74 5.26
CA LEU A 57 9.65 -8.65 4.79
C LEU A 57 10.16 -9.74 3.84
N ASP A 58 11.48 -9.85 3.60
CA ASP A 58 12.07 -10.79 2.64
C ASP A 58 11.51 -10.61 1.21
N LEU A 59 11.43 -9.35 0.72
CA LEU A 59 10.86 -9.00 -0.58
C LEU A 59 11.90 -8.53 -1.59
N LEU A 60 13.20 -8.68 -1.30
CA LEU A 60 14.28 -8.18 -2.16
C LEU A 60 14.31 -8.80 -3.56
N GLU A 61 13.75 -9.99 -3.75
CA GLU A 61 13.65 -10.63 -5.08
C GLU A 61 12.75 -9.83 -6.04
N SER A 62 11.83 -9.02 -5.52
CA SER A 62 11.00 -8.12 -6.33
C SER A 62 11.66 -6.78 -6.67
N LEU A 63 12.84 -6.49 -6.09
CA LEU A 63 13.53 -5.20 -6.25
C LEU A 63 13.96 -4.97 -7.70
N ARG A 64 13.69 -3.77 -8.21
CA ARG A 64 14.12 -3.32 -9.53
C ARG A 64 15.33 -2.41 -9.44
N GLN A 65 15.26 -1.31 -8.72
CA GLN A 65 16.35 -0.32 -8.64
C GLN A 65 16.35 0.38 -7.27
N THR A 66 17.53 0.76 -6.77
CA THR A 66 17.73 1.39 -5.47
C THR A 66 18.36 2.77 -5.62
N PHE A 67 17.92 3.72 -4.80
CA PHE A 67 18.32 5.12 -4.83
C PHE A 67 18.65 5.61 -3.41
N ASP A 68 19.77 6.34 -3.29
CA ASP A 68 20.22 6.98 -2.05
C ASP A 68 19.98 8.49 -2.05
N THR A 69 19.47 9.00 -3.15
CA THR A 69 19.18 10.42 -3.35
C THR A 69 17.82 10.63 -4.01
N LEU A 70 17.21 11.77 -3.72
CA LEU A 70 15.99 12.24 -4.38
C LEU A 70 16.28 13.59 -5.03
N LEU A 71 16.06 13.71 -6.32
CA LEU A 71 16.08 15.01 -7.01
C LEU A 71 14.73 15.69 -6.86
N VAL A 72 14.74 16.91 -6.36
CA VAL A 72 13.53 17.72 -6.18
C VAL A 72 13.62 18.96 -7.06
N HIS A 73 12.73 19.01 -8.02
CA HIS A 73 12.59 20.11 -8.96
C HIS A 73 11.52 21.07 -8.48
N THR A 74 11.88 22.32 -8.33
CA THR A 74 10.96 23.44 -8.08
C THR A 74 11.00 24.41 -9.25
N LYS A 75 10.13 25.42 -9.26
CA LYS A 75 10.19 26.49 -10.27
C LYS A 75 11.56 27.18 -10.32
N ALA A 76 12.22 27.32 -9.16
CA ALA A 76 13.42 28.14 -9.02
C ALA A 76 14.71 27.32 -9.20
N ARG A 77 14.70 26.05 -8.83
CA ARG A 77 15.94 25.24 -8.79
C ARG A 77 15.64 23.74 -8.72
N THR A 78 16.65 22.96 -9.04
CA THR A 78 16.76 21.53 -8.72
C THR A 78 17.67 21.36 -7.50
N SER A 79 17.21 20.59 -6.53
CA SER A 79 17.97 20.26 -5.31
C SER A 79 18.15 18.74 -5.23
N ARG A 80 19.30 18.30 -4.77
CA ARG A 80 19.61 16.90 -4.50
C ARG A 80 19.51 16.64 -3.00
N TRP A 81 18.54 15.81 -2.60
CA TRP A 81 18.34 15.45 -1.21
C TRP A 81 18.99 14.10 -0.91
N PRO A 82 20.02 14.05 -0.05
CA PRO A 82 20.56 12.79 0.40
C PRO A 82 19.52 12.11 1.28
N LEU A 83 19.08 10.92 0.92
CA LEU A 83 18.17 10.13 1.73
C LEU A 83 18.96 9.48 2.88
N PRO A 84 18.47 9.53 4.13
CA PRO A 84 19.14 8.88 5.26
C PRO A 84 19.00 7.34 5.23
N TRP A 85 18.13 6.85 4.36
CA TRP A 85 17.85 5.44 4.05
C TRP A 85 17.52 5.32 2.56
N SER A 86 17.93 4.22 1.95
CA SER A 86 17.67 4.00 0.53
C SER A 86 16.19 3.77 0.25
N PHE A 87 15.78 4.13 -0.96
CA PHE A 87 14.45 3.91 -1.51
C PHE A 87 14.57 2.99 -2.73
N SER A 88 13.70 2.00 -2.85
CA SER A 88 13.76 1.07 -3.98
C SER A 88 12.44 1.02 -4.74
N THR A 89 12.53 1.01 -6.07
CA THR A 89 11.44 0.59 -6.93
C THR A 89 11.42 -0.94 -7.03
N PHE A 90 10.25 -1.50 -7.23
CA PHE A 90 10.06 -2.95 -7.25
C PHE A 90 9.02 -3.38 -8.29
N ASP A 91 9.03 -4.66 -8.65
CA ASP A 91 8.01 -5.30 -9.47
C ASP A 91 6.78 -5.60 -8.62
N TYR A 92 5.62 -5.07 -9.03
CA TYR A 92 4.38 -5.25 -8.28
C TYR A 92 3.92 -6.70 -8.23
N ARG A 93 3.95 -7.39 -9.39
CA ARG A 93 3.50 -8.79 -9.48
C ARG A 93 4.40 -9.71 -8.66
N ALA A 94 5.71 -9.54 -8.78
CA ALA A 94 6.68 -10.31 -8.01
C ALA A 94 6.51 -10.07 -6.50
N LEU A 95 6.32 -8.82 -6.07
CA LEU A 95 6.10 -8.50 -4.66
C LEU A 95 4.81 -9.13 -4.12
N CYS A 96 3.70 -9.07 -4.86
CA CYS A 96 2.45 -9.71 -4.47
C CYS A 96 2.61 -11.24 -4.37
N ALA A 97 3.30 -11.86 -5.32
CA ALA A 97 3.59 -13.29 -5.30
C ALA A 97 4.43 -13.68 -4.07
N LEU A 98 5.51 -12.95 -3.78
CA LEU A 98 6.36 -13.19 -2.61
C LEU A 98 5.60 -13.05 -1.28
N LEU A 99 4.72 -12.06 -1.16
CA LEU A 99 3.88 -11.91 0.04
C LEU A 99 2.90 -13.08 0.19
N PHE A 100 2.30 -13.54 -0.91
CA PHE A 100 1.38 -14.68 -0.91
C PHE A 100 2.09 -16.00 -0.64
N GLU A 101 3.27 -16.24 -1.22
CA GLU A 101 4.12 -17.40 -0.95
C GLU A 101 4.56 -17.50 0.52
N GLN A 102 4.61 -16.36 1.21
CA GLN A 102 4.92 -16.31 2.64
C GLN A 102 3.69 -16.57 3.52
N ALA A 103 2.48 -16.65 2.97
CA ALA A 103 1.31 -17.12 3.69
C ALA A 103 1.37 -18.65 3.89
N ASP A 104 0.49 -19.18 4.74
CA ASP A 104 0.42 -20.63 4.96
C ASP A 104 -0.32 -21.31 3.80
N ALA A 105 0.43 -21.95 2.90
CA ALA A 105 -0.11 -22.61 1.72
C ALA A 105 -1.11 -23.75 2.04
N THR A 106 -1.12 -24.27 3.27
CA THR A 106 -2.07 -25.32 3.70
C THR A 106 -3.36 -24.75 4.29
N ARG A 107 -3.39 -23.46 4.56
CA ARG A 107 -4.48 -22.77 5.26
C ARG A 107 -4.98 -21.52 4.55
N THR A 108 -4.27 -21.03 3.54
CA THR A 108 -4.61 -19.81 2.80
C THR A 108 -4.94 -20.15 1.36
N GLU A 109 -6.17 -19.82 0.96
CA GLU A 109 -6.66 -19.98 -0.41
C GLU A 109 -6.85 -18.60 -1.03
N PHE A 110 -6.64 -18.51 -2.35
CA PHE A 110 -6.94 -17.30 -3.13
C PHE A 110 -7.97 -17.64 -4.20
N GLU A 111 -8.99 -16.76 -4.32
CA GLU A 111 -10.03 -16.87 -5.35
C GLU A 111 -10.29 -15.53 -6.01
N THR A 112 -10.55 -15.56 -7.31
CA THR A 112 -10.98 -14.38 -8.05
C THR A 112 -12.49 -14.18 -7.87
N ALA A 113 -12.89 -13.12 -7.17
CA ALA A 113 -14.28 -12.73 -6.97
C ALA A 113 -14.43 -11.22 -6.78
N THR A 114 -15.50 -10.64 -7.32
CA THR A 114 -15.81 -9.23 -7.18
C THR A 114 -16.74 -9.00 -5.99
N VAL A 115 -16.24 -8.28 -4.98
CA VAL A 115 -17.04 -7.89 -3.81
C VAL A 115 -17.97 -6.74 -4.18
N THR A 116 -19.26 -6.89 -3.86
CA THR A 116 -20.31 -5.89 -4.18
C THR A 116 -20.88 -5.19 -2.95
N GLY A 117 -20.71 -5.77 -1.76
CA GLY A 117 -21.20 -5.22 -0.51
C GLY A 117 -21.26 -6.27 0.60
N ARG A 118 -22.01 -5.97 1.68
CA ARG A 118 -22.23 -6.93 2.78
C ARG A 118 -23.58 -6.74 3.48
N ALA A 119 -24.01 -7.79 4.18
CA ALA A 119 -25.05 -7.74 5.20
C ALA A 119 -24.50 -8.39 6.49
N GLY A 120 -24.30 -7.60 7.53
CA GLY A 120 -23.59 -8.07 8.74
C GLY A 120 -22.15 -8.50 8.40
N LEU A 121 -21.81 -9.76 8.66
CA LEU A 121 -20.53 -10.37 8.27
C LEU A 121 -20.63 -11.24 7.01
N THR A 122 -21.77 -11.26 6.35
CA THR A 122 -21.94 -11.91 5.05
C THR A 122 -21.53 -10.93 3.95
N VAL A 123 -20.48 -11.28 3.21
CA VAL A 123 -19.94 -10.52 2.09
C VAL A 123 -20.59 -11.02 0.81
N HIS A 124 -21.16 -10.11 0.04
CA HIS A 124 -21.78 -10.39 -1.26
C HIS A 124 -20.75 -10.29 -2.37
N THR A 125 -20.66 -11.31 -3.21
CA THR A 125 -19.77 -11.34 -4.37
C THR A 125 -20.54 -11.74 -5.64
N ASP A 126 -19.92 -11.54 -6.80
CA ASP A 126 -20.42 -12.02 -8.08
C ASP A 126 -20.44 -13.55 -8.20
N ARG A 127 -19.83 -14.28 -7.25
CA ARG A 127 -19.81 -15.75 -7.18
C ARG A 127 -20.64 -16.34 -6.07
N GLY A 128 -21.36 -15.49 -5.30
CA GLY A 128 -22.20 -15.88 -4.18
C GLY A 128 -21.76 -15.23 -2.87
N ASP A 129 -22.45 -15.57 -1.81
CA ASP A 129 -22.24 -15.01 -0.49
C ASP A 129 -21.17 -15.80 0.30
N LEU A 130 -20.30 -15.06 0.96
CA LEU A 130 -19.22 -15.59 1.81
C LEU A 130 -19.38 -15.06 3.23
N SER A 131 -19.13 -15.89 4.22
CA SER A 131 -19.21 -15.50 5.64
C SER A 131 -18.02 -16.05 6.40
N ALA A 132 -17.45 -15.24 7.30
CA ALA A 132 -16.39 -15.65 8.21
C ALA A 132 -16.51 -14.92 9.55
N PRO A 133 -15.99 -15.52 10.66
CA PRO A 133 -15.89 -14.83 11.94
C PRO A 133 -15.09 -13.52 11.87
N PHE A 134 -14.04 -13.47 11.07
CA PHE A 134 -13.21 -12.29 10.84
C PHE A 134 -13.29 -11.86 9.38
N VAL A 135 -13.80 -10.66 9.12
CA VAL A 135 -13.93 -10.07 7.79
C VAL A 135 -13.05 -8.83 7.70
N ILE A 136 -12.21 -8.77 6.67
CA ILE A 136 -11.27 -7.69 6.43
C ILE A 136 -11.57 -7.02 5.08
N ASP A 137 -11.79 -5.70 5.08
CA ASP A 137 -11.86 -4.87 3.88
C ASP A 137 -10.47 -4.31 3.57
N ALA A 138 -9.84 -4.83 2.52
CA ALA A 138 -8.62 -4.35 1.90
C ALA A 138 -8.87 -3.89 0.44
N LEU A 139 -10.14 -3.51 0.11
CA LEU A 139 -10.61 -3.19 -1.25
C LEU A 139 -10.24 -1.78 -1.72
N GLY A 140 -9.38 -1.10 -0.97
CA GLY A 140 -8.83 0.19 -1.33
C GLY A 140 -9.81 1.35 -1.05
N TRP A 141 -9.60 2.46 -1.73
CA TRP A 141 -10.27 3.74 -1.43
C TRP A 141 -11.80 3.68 -1.40
N ARG A 142 -12.41 2.74 -2.11
CA ARG A 142 -13.88 2.58 -2.18
C ARG A 142 -14.49 2.10 -0.88
N ARG A 143 -13.75 1.40 -0.04
CA ARG A 143 -14.23 0.90 1.26
C ARG A 143 -15.59 0.18 1.13
N VAL A 144 -15.62 -0.84 0.27
CA VAL A 144 -16.87 -1.46 -0.21
C VAL A 144 -17.70 -2.10 0.90
N LEU A 145 -17.05 -2.59 1.95
CA LEU A 145 -17.75 -3.22 3.08
C LEU A 145 -18.18 -2.22 4.18
N SER A 146 -18.03 -0.91 3.99
CA SER A 146 -18.58 0.08 4.91
C SER A 146 -20.09 0.22 4.72
N ASN A 147 -20.82 0.34 5.83
CA ASN A 147 -22.24 0.70 5.81
C ASN A 147 -22.46 2.23 5.72
N ALA A 148 -21.41 3.01 5.97
CA ALA A 148 -21.45 4.44 5.75
C ALA A 148 -21.67 4.75 4.27
N THR A 149 -22.31 5.87 3.96
CA THR A 149 -22.47 6.32 2.59
C THR A 149 -21.10 6.32 1.90
N THR A 150 -20.96 5.56 0.83
CA THR A 150 -19.72 5.52 0.06
C THR A 150 -19.52 6.89 -0.58
N ILE A 151 -18.53 7.61 -0.12
CA ILE A 151 -18.18 8.90 -0.69
C ILE A 151 -17.41 8.64 -1.97
N GLN A 152 -18.01 8.98 -3.09
CA GLN A 152 -17.39 8.86 -4.41
C GLN A 152 -16.85 10.22 -4.88
N PRO A 153 -15.78 10.26 -5.68
CA PRO A 153 -15.35 11.50 -6.33
C PRO A 153 -16.49 12.09 -7.21
N PRO A 154 -16.59 13.45 -7.35
CA PRO A 154 -15.67 14.47 -6.82
C PRO A 154 -15.91 14.88 -5.36
N ASP A 155 -16.98 14.45 -4.72
CA ASP A 155 -17.38 14.91 -3.37
C ASP A 155 -16.52 14.30 -2.26
N ALA A 156 -15.83 13.20 -2.55
CA ALA A 156 -14.92 12.58 -1.62
C ALA A 156 -13.67 13.45 -1.40
N ARG A 157 -13.20 13.48 -0.14
CA ARG A 157 -11.90 14.10 0.19
C ARG A 157 -10.77 13.13 -0.15
N LEU A 158 -10.52 12.95 -1.44
CA LEU A 158 -9.49 12.10 -1.98
C LEU A 158 -8.51 12.92 -2.82
N SER A 159 -7.24 12.52 -2.83
CA SER A 159 -6.29 12.93 -3.85
C SER A 159 -6.47 12.08 -5.11
N ARG A 160 -5.94 12.54 -6.22
CA ARG A 160 -5.98 11.86 -7.51
C ARG A 160 -4.56 11.66 -8.02
N GLY A 161 -4.23 10.46 -8.44
CA GLY A 161 -2.96 10.12 -9.08
C GLY A 161 -3.16 9.43 -10.43
N LEU A 162 -2.26 9.72 -11.36
CA LEU A 162 -2.13 9.02 -12.65
C LEU A 162 -0.66 8.93 -13.02
N GLU A 163 -0.27 7.79 -13.56
CA GLU A 163 1.06 7.57 -14.09
C GLU A 163 1.02 6.81 -15.42
N VAL A 164 2.12 6.85 -16.13
CA VAL A 164 2.42 6.09 -17.36
C VAL A 164 3.71 5.31 -17.13
N HIS A 165 3.84 4.17 -17.81
CA HIS A 165 4.95 3.23 -17.66
C HIS A 165 5.68 2.99 -19.00
N PRO A 166 6.23 4.01 -19.64
CA PRO A 166 7.00 3.81 -20.86
C PRO A 166 8.25 2.94 -20.62
N THR A 167 8.61 2.16 -21.63
CA THR A 167 9.91 1.50 -21.68
C THR A 167 11.02 2.54 -21.69
N GLY A 168 12.03 2.36 -20.84
CA GLY A 168 13.13 3.29 -20.71
C GLY A 168 13.97 3.03 -19.48
N GLN A 169 15.00 3.83 -19.31
CA GLN A 169 15.94 3.76 -18.19
C GLN A 169 16.14 5.14 -17.58
N GLY A 170 16.55 5.18 -16.32
CA GLY A 170 16.91 6.40 -15.61
C GLY A 170 17.73 6.06 -14.36
N ASP A 171 18.55 7.00 -13.94
CA ASP A 171 19.47 6.80 -12.81
C ASP A 171 19.05 7.58 -11.56
N GLU A 172 18.04 8.43 -11.67
CA GLU A 172 17.62 9.34 -10.60
C GLU A 172 16.16 9.13 -10.21
N LEU A 173 15.90 9.15 -8.92
CA LEU A 173 14.56 9.26 -8.38
C LEU A 173 14.17 10.74 -8.35
N GLU A 174 13.14 11.14 -9.09
CA GLU A 174 12.84 12.55 -9.31
C GLU A 174 11.41 12.92 -8.90
N VAL A 175 11.27 14.11 -8.29
CA VAL A 175 9.98 14.70 -7.93
C VAL A 175 9.92 16.17 -8.32
N TRP A 176 8.83 16.60 -8.93
CA TRP A 176 8.55 18.01 -9.30
C TRP A 176 7.50 18.59 -8.35
N ILE A 177 7.92 19.49 -7.48
CA ILE A 177 7.03 20.33 -6.66
C ILE A 177 6.91 21.69 -7.33
N ASP A 178 6.23 21.71 -8.46
CA ASP A 178 6.12 22.89 -9.31
C ASP A 178 4.69 23.05 -9.85
N HIS A 179 4.03 24.13 -9.48
CA HIS A 179 2.66 24.41 -9.89
C HIS A 179 2.44 24.57 -11.41
N ARG A 180 3.53 24.69 -12.18
CA ARG A 180 3.48 24.68 -13.66
C ARG A 180 3.20 23.27 -14.19
N HIS A 181 3.58 22.24 -13.44
CA HIS A 181 3.25 20.84 -13.74
C HIS A 181 1.94 20.45 -13.09
N VAL A 182 1.84 20.58 -11.76
CA VAL A 182 0.65 20.20 -10.99
C VAL A 182 0.31 21.29 -9.98
N ARG A 183 -0.89 21.82 -10.08
CA ARG A 183 -1.40 22.80 -9.11
C ARG A 183 -1.90 22.06 -7.87
N SER A 184 -1.31 22.30 -6.71
CA SER A 184 -1.60 21.61 -5.44
C SER A 184 -1.35 20.10 -5.52
N GLY A 185 -0.10 19.72 -5.71
CA GLY A 185 0.35 18.34 -5.83
C GLY A 185 1.80 18.30 -6.24
N TYR A 186 2.21 17.17 -6.78
CA TYR A 186 3.54 16.96 -7.30
C TYR A 186 3.51 15.95 -8.47
N ALA A 187 4.60 15.91 -9.23
CA ALA A 187 4.81 14.93 -10.27
C ALA A 187 6.10 14.15 -9.98
N TRP A 188 6.26 12.99 -10.58
CA TRP A 188 7.40 12.12 -10.32
C TRP A 188 7.90 11.40 -11.58
N SER A 189 9.15 10.95 -11.52
CA SER A 189 9.76 10.00 -12.45
C SER A 189 10.57 9.00 -11.64
N PHE A 190 10.13 7.75 -11.59
CA PHE A 190 10.71 6.68 -10.80
C PHE A 190 11.17 5.55 -11.72
N PRO A 191 12.47 5.49 -12.04
CA PRO A 191 13.02 4.41 -12.86
C PRO A 191 12.92 3.06 -12.15
N ALA A 192 12.60 2.02 -12.94
CA ALA A 192 12.48 0.65 -12.49
C ALA A 192 13.14 -0.33 -13.49
N ARG A 193 14.43 -0.10 -13.80
CA ARG A 193 15.27 -0.76 -14.79
C ARG A 193 14.83 -0.48 -16.22
N GLU A 194 13.92 -1.29 -16.77
CA GLU A 194 13.51 -1.26 -18.18
C GLU A 194 12.27 -0.39 -18.43
N GLU A 195 11.68 0.14 -17.38
CA GLU A 195 10.57 1.07 -17.44
C GLU A 195 10.82 2.29 -16.56
N VAL A 196 10.15 3.40 -16.87
CA VAL A 196 10.13 4.60 -16.04
C VAL A 196 8.70 4.94 -15.69
N ARG A 197 8.41 5.05 -14.41
CA ARG A 197 7.07 5.36 -13.88
C ARG A 197 6.94 6.85 -13.72
N ILE A 198 6.28 7.50 -14.69
CA ILE A 198 6.14 8.93 -14.77
C ILE A 198 4.71 9.30 -14.42
N GLY A 199 4.52 10.11 -13.38
CA GLY A 199 3.18 10.41 -12.92
C GLY A 199 3.01 11.80 -12.36
N ALA A 200 1.75 12.11 -12.08
CA ALA A 200 1.34 13.32 -11.39
C ALA A 200 0.20 13.03 -10.41
N GLY A 201 0.27 13.67 -9.24
CA GLY A 201 -0.77 13.59 -8.22
C GLY A 201 -1.26 14.96 -7.82
N SER A 202 -2.58 15.12 -7.66
CA SER A 202 -3.19 16.33 -7.13
C SER A 202 -3.90 16.04 -5.82
N PHE A 203 -3.73 16.91 -4.82
CA PHE A 203 -4.46 16.88 -3.56
C PHE A 203 -5.90 17.36 -3.68
N TRP A 204 -6.26 17.93 -4.82
CA TRP A 204 -7.60 18.41 -5.11
C TRP A 204 -8.30 17.45 -6.08
N PRO A 205 -9.40 16.79 -5.67
CA PRO A 205 -10.04 15.75 -6.46
C PRO A 205 -10.61 16.26 -7.80
N GLU A 206 -10.98 17.52 -7.89
CA GLU A 206 -11.49 18.16 -9.11
C GLU A 206 -10.39 18.44 -10.16
N ARG A 207 -9.11 18.36 -9.77
CA ARG A 207 -7.99 18.60 -10.69
C ARG A 207 -7.60 17.35 -11.45
N HIS A 208 -7.78 17.39 -12.76
CA HIS A 208 -7.32 16.31 -13.63
C HIS A 208 -5.81 16.29 -13.76
N VAL A 209 -5.23 15.09 -13.70
CA VAL A 209 -3.76 14.89 -13.73
C VAL A 209 -3.26 14.22 -15.01
N ARG A 210 -4.15 13.90 -15.97
CA ARG A 210 -3.76 13.29 -17.23
C ARG A 210 -2.83 14.19 -18.04
N ASP A 211 -3.22 15.43 -18.29
CA ASP A 211 -2.41 16.39 -19.06
C ASP A 211 -1.06 16.68 -18.40
N PRO A 212 -0.97 16.93 -17.08
CA PRO A 212 0.30 17.04 -16.38
C PRO A 212 1.20 15.82 -16.57
N THR A 213 0.66 14.61 -16.45
CA THR A 213 1.41 13.36 -16.61
C THR A 213 1.96 13.22 -18.03
N VAL A 214 1.12 13.38 -19.06
CA VAL A 214 1.51 13.31 -20.47
C VAL A 214 2.55 14.37 -20.81
N LYS A 215 2.37 15.60 -20.35
CA LYS A 215 3.34 16.69 -20.57
C LYS A 215 4.69 16.41 -19.92
N LEU A 216 4.68 15.81 -18.73
CA LEU A 216 5.94 15.45 -18.06
C LEU A 216 6.65 14.33 -18.81
N ALA A 217 5.93 13.26 -19.21
CA ALA A 217 6.50 12.18 -20.01
C ALA A 217 7.14 12.70 -21.29
N GLY A 218 6.42 13.52 -22.08
CA GLY A 218 6.96 14.13 -23.31
C GLY A 218 8.16 15.05 -23.04
N LYS A 219 8.17 15.81 -21.93
CA LYS A 219 9.32 16.64 -21.54
C LYS A 219 10.56 15.80 -21.22
N LEU A 220 10.36 14.60 -20.69
CA LEU A 220 11.44 13.65 -20.39
C LEU A 220 11.83 12.79 -21.61
N GLY A 221 11.16 12.97 -22.75
CA GLY A 221 11.45 12.25 -23.99
C GLY A 221 10.76 10.90 -24.11
N TYR A 222 9.73 10.64 -23.31
CA TYR A 222 8.98 9.39 -23.32
C TYR A 222 7.59 9.54 -23.94
N GLU A 223 7.20 8.56 -24.75
CA GLU A 223 5.81 8.42 -25.19
C GLU A 223 4.97 7.86 -24.02
N PRO A 224 3.81 8.46 -23.71
CA PRO A 224 2.98 8.03 -22.60
C PRO A 224 2.26 6.71 -22.93
N ASP A 225 2.62 5.63 -22.27
CA ASP A 225 2.03 4.30 -22.37
C ASP A 225 1.77 3.69 -21.00
N GLY A 226 1.00 2.60 -20.91
CA GLY A 226 0.78 1.88 -19.67
C GLY A 226 0.05 2.72 -18.60
N TYR A 227 -1.04 3.40 -18.97
CA TYR A 227 -1.78 4.29 -18.06
C TYR A 227 -2.32 3.58 -16.84
N GLN A 228 -1.96 4.07 -15.67
CA GLN A 228 -2.48 3.62 -14.38
C GLN A 228 -2.88 4.82 -13.53
N GLY A 229 -3.99 4.73 -12.84
CA GLY A 229 -4.44 5.83 -11.99
C GLY A 229 -5.42 5.37 -10.94
N ASN A 230 -5.41 6.07 -9.81
CA ASN A 230 -6.30 5.78 -8.71
C ASN A 230 -6.66 7.05 -7.92
N TRP A 231 -7.71 6.91 -7.12
CA TRP A 231 -8.02 7.83 -6.06
C TRP A 231 -7.26 7.44 -4.81
N ILE A 232 -6.73 8.43 -4.10
CA ILE A 232 -5.88 8.21 -2.94
C ILE A 232 -6.55 8.84 -1.73
N PRO A 233 -6.99 8.06 -0.73
CA PRO A 233 -7.56 8.62 0.49
C PRO A 233 -6.45 9.31 1.28
N HIS A 234 -6.62 10.59 1.54
CA HIS A 234 -5.66 11.39 2.31
C HIS A 234 -6.17 11.77 3.70
N GLN A 235 -7.16 11.05 4.18
CA GLN A 235 -7.73 11.22 5.51
C GLN A 235 -7.90 9.85 6.17
N LEU A 236 -7.42 9.73 7.40
CA LEU A 236 -7.64 8.53 8.20
C LEU A 236 -9.15 8.32 8.41
N ARG A 237 -9.59 7.09 8.24
CA ARG A 237 -10.98 6.65 8.44
C ARG A 237 -11.02 5.67 9.60
N PRO A 238 -12.18 5.42 10.25
CA PRO A 238 -12.30 4.38 11.26
C PRO A 238 -11.78 3.04 10.72
N ALA A 239 -10.82 2.43 11.41
CA ALA A 239 -10.25 1.14 11.00
C ALA A 239 -11.15 -0.05 11.36
N VAL A 240 -12.26 0.20 12.03
CA VAL A 240 -13.24 -0.80 12.45
C VAL A 240 -14.65 -0.23 12.30
N GLU A 241 -15.57 -1.00 11.73
CA GLU A 241 -16.99 -0.63 11.59
C GLU A 241 -17.84 -1.89 11.56
N ASP A 242 -18.83 -1.99 12.46
CA ASP A 242 -19.82 -3.07 12.52
C ASP A 242 -19.23 -4.50 12.43
N GLY A 243 -18.12 -4.71 13.14
CA GLY A 243 -17.48 -6.02 13.19
C GLY A 243 -16.52 -6.34 12.03
N VAL A 244 -16.31 -5.41 11.10
CA VAL A 244 -15.37 -5.53 9.98
C VAL A 244 -14.10 -4.74 10.29
N PHE A 245 -12.94 -5.32 9.92
CA PHE A 245 -11.64 -4.65 9.95
C PHE A 245 -11.36 -3.99 8.60
N PHE A 246 -10.84 -2.78 8.61
CA PHE A 246 -10.45 -2.05 7.40
C PHE A 246 -8.94 -1.80 7.41
N VAL A 247 -8.26 -2.13 6.32
CA VAL A 247 -6.81 -2.00 6.19
C VAL A 247 -6.41 -1.27 4.91
N GLY A 248 -5.24 -0.64 4.91
CA GLY A 248 -4.75 0.12 3.77
C GLY A 248 -5.66 1.30 3.44
N ASP A 249 -5.88 1.54 2.16
CA ASP A 249 -6.69 2.67 1.69
C ASP A 249 -8.15 2.61 2.16
N SER A 250 -8.67 1.43 2.47
CA SER A 250 -10.03 1.28 3.04
C SER A 250 -10.16 1.98 4.40
N ALA A 251 -9.07 2.03 5.19
CA ALA A 251 -9.01 2.79 6.43
C ALA A 251 -8.32 4.15 6.29
N GLY A 252 -8.00 4.58 5.06
CA GLY A 252 -7.31 5.85 4.82
C GLY A 252 -5.87 5.86 5.31
N HIS A 253 -5.20 4.72 5.33
CA HIS A 253 -3.83 4.58 5.83
C HIS A 253 -2.76 5.16 4.89
N CYS A 254 -3.14 5.70 3.74
CA CYS A 254 -2.21 6.44 2.89
C CYS A 254 -1.81 7.75 3.57
N LEU A 255 -0.51 8.02 3.65
CA LEU A 255 -0.02 9.25 4.30
C LEU A 255 -0.40 10.49 3.50
N PRO A 256 -1.01 11.49 4.13
CA PRO A 256 -1.18 12.80 3.51
C PRO A 256 0.18 13.40 3.11
N LEU A 257 0.18 14.39 2.22
CA LEU A 257 1.34 15.11 1.69
C LEU A 257 2.19 14.30 0.70
N THR A 258 2.55 13.08 1.02
CA THR A 258 3.43 12.24 0.19
C THR A 258 2.68 11.22 -0.64
N ALA A 259 1.41 10.96 -0.32
CA ALA A 259 0.59 9.90 -0.92
C ALA A 259 1.28 8.50 -0.83
N GLU A 260 2.13 8.30 0.19
CA GLU A 260 2.76 7.02 0.45
C GLU A 260 1.77 6.07 1.13
N GLY A 261 1.24 5.12 0.36
CA GLY A 261 0.27 4.14 0.83
C GLY A 261 0.84 2.74 1.03
N ILE A 262 1.94 2.38 0.35
CA ILE A 262 2.46 1.00 0.32
C ILE A 262 2.97 0.57 1.70
N ARG A 263 3.93 1.30 2.24
CA ARG A 263 4.55 1.01 3.53
C ARG A 263 3.54 0.99 4.67
N THR A 264 2.62 1.94 4.66
CA THR A 264 1.57 2.01 5.67
C THR A 264 0.52 0.91 5.50
N ALA A 265 0.17 0.52 4.26
CA ALA A 265 -0.70 -0.63 4.00
C ALA A 265 -0.11 -1.92 4.59
N LEU A 266 1.19 -2.16 4.38
CA LEU A 266 1.91 -3.27 4.99
C LEU A 266 1.88 -3.18 6.52
N TYR A 267 2.24 -2.03 7.09
CA TYR A 267 2.30 -1.80 8.53
C TYR A 267 0.97 -2.07 9.24
N PHE A 268 -0.12 -1.48 8.76
CA PHE A 268 -1.44 -1.67 9.36
C PHE A 268 -2.04 -3.04 9.05
N GLY A 269 -1.69 -3.65 7.91
CA GLY A 269 -2.04 -5.04 7.60
C GLY A 269 -1.42 -6.02 8.59
N LEU A 270 -0.12 -5.89 8.86
CA LEU A 270 0.56 -6.68 9.90
C LEU A 270 -0.07 -6.47 11.30
N ALA A 271 -0.37 -5.21 11.67
CA ALA A 271 -1.00 -4.90 12.94
C ALA A 271 -2.39 -5.56 13.08
N CYS A 272 -3.21 -5.49 12.04
CA CYS A 272 -4.51 -6.16 12.00
C CYS A 272 -4.37 -7.67 12.22
N ALA A 273 -3.49 -8.32 11.46
CA ALA A 273 -3.28 -9.76 11.56
C ALA A 273 -2.81 -10.21 12.94
N ARG A 274 -1.95 -9.43 13.61
CA ARG A 274 -1.49 -9.72 14.98
C ARG A 274 -2.62 -9.74 15.99
N GLU A 275 -3.57 -8.82 15.84
CA GLU A 275 -4.76 -8.81 16.71
C GLU A 275 -5.69 -10.01 16.44
N LEU A 276 -5.83 -10.43 15.18
CA LEU A 276 -6.56 -11.65 14.82
C LEU A 276 -5.88 -12.89 15.39
N HIS A 277 -4.55 -12.99 15.23
CA HIS A 277 -3.77 -14.09 15.78
C HIS A 277 -3.92 -14.19 17.30
N ALA A 278 -3.81 -13.07 18.01
CA ALA A 278 -4.00 -13.02 19.47
C ALA A 278 -5.43 -13.40 19.88
N ALA A 279 -6.45 -13.00 19.10
CA ALA A 279 -7.83 -13.40 19.33
C ALA A 279 -8.03 -14.91 19.15
N HIS A 280 -7.52 -15.48 18.06
CA HIS A 280 -7.60 -16.91 17.80
C HIS A 280 -6.90 -17.73 18.89
N ALA A 281 -5.69 -17.36 19.27
CA ALA A 281 -4.95 -18.04 20.33
C ALA A 281 -5.68 -18.00 21.68
N SER A 282 -6.38 -16.91 22.00
CA SER A 282 -7.15 -16.78 23.25
C SER A 282 -8.49 -17.52 23.21
N GLY A 283 -9.08 -17.75 22.03
CA GLY A 283 -10.34 -18.49 21.84
C GLY A 283 -10.18 -19.98 21.57
N ALA A 284 -8.98 -20.43 21.19
CA ALA A 284 -8.73 -21.82 20.79
C ALA A 284 -8.87 -22.86 21.94
N GLY A 285 -8.86 -22.40 23.21
CA GLY A 285 -9.02 -23.26 24.38
C GLY A 285 -10.47 -23.52 24.78
N ASP A 286 -11.40 -22.70 24.28
CA ASP A 286 -12.83 -22.78 24.63
C ASP A 286 -13.65 -22.98 23.34
N ARG A 287 -14.27 -24.15 23.18
CA ARG A 287 -15.06 -24.53 22.01
C ARG A 287 -16.44 -23.86 21.95
N GLY A 288 -16.71 -22.88 22.83
CA GLY A 288 -17.95 -22.13 22.88
C GLY A 288 -17.95 -20.93 21.92
N GLY A 289 -19.02 -20.72 21.15
CA GLY A 289 -19.16 -19.59 20.23
C GLY A 289 -19.02 -18.21 20.90
N ASP A 290 -19.30 -18.11 22.18
CA ASP A 290 -19.23 -16.89 22.99
C ASP A 290 -17.77 -16.40 23.18
N ALA A 291 -16.84 -17.33 23.44
CA ALA A 291 -15.43 -16.99 23.62
C ALA A 291 -14.78 -16.40 22.34
N LEU A 292 -15.11 -16.94 21.18
CA LEU A 292 -14.65 -16.41 19.90
C LEU A 292 -15.27 -15.02 19.62
N ALA A 293 -16.55 -14.83 19.94
CA ALA A 293 -17.22 -13.55 19.77
C ALA A 293 -16.58 -12.45 20.65
N GLU A 294 -16.29 -12.76 21.92
CA GLU A 294 -15.59 -11.84 22.83
C GLU A 294 -14.16 -11.55 22.37
N ALA A 295 -13.42 -12.57 21.92
CA ALA A 295 -12.06 -12.42 21.41
C ALA A 295 -12.02 -11.52 20.17
N ARG A 296 -13.02 -11.66 19.27
CA ARG A 296 -13.21 -10.78 18.13
C ARG A 296 -13.47 -9.34 18.54
N VAL A 297 -14.36 -9.11 19.51
CA VAL A 297 -14.66 -7.75 20.02
C VAL A 297 -13.39 -7.10 20.57
N ARG A 298 -12.58 -7.85 21.33
CA ARG A 298 -11.29 -7.37 21.83
C ARG A 298 -10.30 -7.05 20.70
N ALA A 299 -10.22 -7.89 19.67
CA ALA A 299 -9.33 -7.65 18.51
C ALA A 299 -9.74 -6.39 17.75
N LEU A 300 -11.05 -6.21 17.49
CA LEU A 300 -11.59 -5.00 16.87
C LEU A 300 -11.20 -3.76 17.69
N ALA A 301 -11.45 -3.77 18.99
CA ALA A 301 -11.14 -2.64 19.86
C ALA A 301 -9.63 -2.30 19.85
N ARG A 302 -8.76 -3.32 19.95
CA ARG A 302 -7.28 -3.10 19.95
C ARG A 302 -6.78 -2.61 18.62
N TYR A 303 -7.23 -3.19 17.51
CA TYR A 303 -6.84 -2.74 16.18
C TYR A 303 -7.35 -1.32 15.89
N GLY A 304 -8.61 -1.01 16.26
CA GLY A 304 -9.15 0.35 16.17
C GLY A 304 -8.28 1.35 16.94
N ALA A 305 -7.99 1.06 18.21
CA ALA A 305 -7.14 1.90 19.05
C ALA A 305 -5.71 2.05 18.50
N PHE A 306 -5.14 0.98 17.90
CA PHE A 306 -3.84 1.05 17.24
C PHE A 306 -3.86 2.03 16.06
N SER A 307 -4.87 1.95 15.19
CA SER A 307 -5.02 2.87 14.07
C SER A 307 -5.24 4.32 14.54
N ASP A 308 -6.15 4.51 15.50
CA ASP A 308 -6.48 5.83 16.07
C ASP A 308 -5.28 6.49 16.77
N GLY A 309 -4.36 5.68 17.31
CA GLY A 309 -3.10 6.16 17.88
C GLY A 309 -2.23 6.96 16.90
N HIS A 310 -2.46 6.81 15.59
CA HIS A 310 -1.77 7.54 14.53
C HIS A 310 -2.52 8.82 14.09
N ALA A 311 -3.73 9.06 14.55
CA ALA A 311 -4.59 10.16 14.09
C ALA A 311 -3.91 11.51 14.13
N ARG A 312 -3.19 11.83 15.23
CA ARG A 312 -2.48 13.13 15.38
C ARG A 312 -1.42 13.34 14.30
N LYS A 313 -0.67 12.27 13.93
CA LYS A 313 0.36 12.35 12.89
C LYS A 313 -0.27 12.57 11.51
N TYR A 314 -1.35 11.87 11.21
CA TYR A 314 -2.11 12.02 9.96
C TYR A 314 -2.75 13.41 9.86
N GLU A 315 -3.40 13.90 10.90
CA GLU A 315 -3.97 15.25 10.94
C GLU A 315 -2.91 16.33 10.75
N TRP A 316 -1.74 16.17 11.36
CA TRP A 316 -0.65 17.11 11.18
C TRP A 316 -0.16 17.13 9.72
N LEU A 317 0.10 15.96 9.12
CA LEU A 317 0.48 15.86 7.71
C LEU A 317 -0.60 16.44 6.78
N LEU A 318 -1.88 16.23 7.10
CA LEU A 318 -2.99 16.80 6.34
C LEU A 318 -3.05 18.34 6.46
N LYS A 319 -2.75 18.89 7.62
CA LYS A 319 -2.62 20.35 7.80
C LYS A 319 -1.47 20.90 6.96
N VAL A 320 -0.32 20.23 6.97
CA VAL A 320 0.84 20.60 6.13
C VAL A 320 0.48 20.51 4.64
N GLN A 321 -0.16 19.43 4.20
CA GLN A 321 -0.64 19.28 2.82
C GLN A 321 -1.54 20.44 2.39
N ARG A 322 -2.50 20.82 3.23
CA ARG A 322 -3.41 21.94 2.97
C ARG A 322 -2.65 23.27 2.89
N ALA A 323 -1.73 23.51 3.81
CA ALA A 323 -0.91 24.71 3.83
C ALA A 323 -0.02 24.81 2.57
N VAL A 324 0.67 23.74 2.20
CA VAL A 324 1.50 23.69 0.98
C VAL A 324 0.66 23.90 -0.28
N GLY A 325 -0.57 23.35 -0.30
CA GLY A 325 -1.50 23.52 -1.44
C GLY A 325 -2.08 24.94 -1.57
N GLN A 326 -2.16 25.71 -0.50
CA GLN A 326 -2.79 27.04 -0.46
C GLN A 326 -1.77 28.19 -0.47
N LEU A 327 -0.59 27.97 0.12
CA LEU A 327 0.47 28.98 0.16
C LEU A 327 1.08 29.20 -1.24
N THR A 328 1.52 30.42 -1.50
CA THR A 328 2.10 30.80 -2.80
C THR A 328 3.11 29.77 -3.27
N PRO A 329 2.81 29.04 -4.35
CA PRO A 329 3.43 27.74 -4.65
C PRO A 329 4.92 27.80 -5.02
N THR A 330 5.53 28.98 -4.98
CA THR A 330 6.94 29.15 -5.36
C THR A 330 7.89 29.34 -4.18
N ARG A 331 7.45 29.94 -3.08
CA ARG A 331 8.35 30.26 -1.95
C ARG A 331 8.55 29.09 -0.99
N VAL A 332 7.47 28.42 -0.60
CA VAL A 332 7.53 27.31 0.37
C VAL A 332 8.25 26.08 -0.19
N PRO A 333 7.91 25.55 -1.39
CA PRO A 333 8.66 24.45 -1.99
C PRO A 333 10.15 24.79 -2.19
N THR A 334 10.46 26.00 -2.64
CA THR A 334 11.86 26.42 -2.85
C THR A 334 12.64 26.48 -1.54
N TRP A 335 12.04 27.05 -0.47
CA TRP A 335 12.66 27.10 0.85
C TRP A 335 12.85 25.68 1.43
N LEU A 336 11.83 24.82 1.36
CA LEU A 336 11.88 23.43 1.81
C LEU A 336 12.95 22.66 1.03
N SER A 337 12.97 22.80 -0.29
CA SER A 337 13.95 22.17 -1.16
C SER A 337 15.39 22.53 -0.77
N HIS A 338 15.63 23.81 -0.46
CA HIS A 338 16.93 24.27 -0.01
C HIS A 338 17.30 23.75 1.38
N SER A 339 16.35 23.74 2.31
CA SER A 339 16.59 23.29 3.70
C SER A 339 16.97 21.82 3.75
N LEU A 340 16.34 20.98 2.92
CA LEU A 340 16.58 19.52 2.89
C LEU A 340 17.88 19.11 2.14
N GLU A 341 18.61 20.04 1.53
CA GLU A 341 19.97 19.78 1.06
C GLU A 341 20.95 19.58 2.24
N SER A 342 20.64 20.13 3.42
CA SER A 342 21.39 19.87 4.62
C SER A 342 21.16 18.43 5.11
N ARG A 343 22.22 17.63 5.15
CA ARG A 343 22.18 16.23 5.65
C ARG A 343 21.54 16.11 7.03
N ARG A 344 21.77 17.08 7.92
CA ARG A 344 21.21 17.06 9.29
C ARG A 344 19.69 17.26 9.26
N ILE A 345 19.21 18.22 8.48
CA ILE A 345 17.78 18.53 8.36
C ILE A 345 17.07 17.39 7.60
N ALA A 346 17.65 16.91 6.52
CA ALA A 346 17.12 15.76 5.77
C ALA A 346 17.02 14.52 6.69
N HIS A 347 18.11 14.17 7.38
CA HIS A 347 18.12 13.03 8.30
C HIS A 347 17.05 13.16 9.37
N TRP A 348 16.95 14.30 10.04
CA TRP A 348 15.94 14.55 11.06
C TRP A 348 14.52 14.45 10.53
N SER A 349 14.23 15.12 9.41
CA SER A 349 12.89 15.13 8.79
C SER A 349 12.45 13.75 8.31
N PHE A 350 13.33 13.06 7.57
CA PHE A 350 13.02 11.74 7.02
C PHE A 350 12.96 10.66 8.10
N THR A 351 13.78 10.72 9.14
CA THR A 351 13.69 9.78 10.27
C THR A 351 12.33 9.90 10.96
N HIS A 352 11.87 11.12 11.26
CA HIS A 352 10.55 11.32 11.85
C HIS A 352 9.42 10.85 10.95
N TYR A 353 9.57 11.00 9.64
CA TYR A 353 8.60 10.51 8.66
C TYR A 353 8.59 8.97 8.61
N LEU A 354 9.75 8.34 8.64
CA LEU A 354 9.87 6.88 8.65
C LEU A 354 9.31 6.27 9.94
N ASP A 355 9.44 6.95 11.08
CA ASP A 355 8.92 6.51 12.37
C ASP A 355 7.39 6.43 12.45
N ILE A 356 6.66 6.90 11.44
CA ILE A 356 5.20 6.70 11.36
C ILE A 356 4.86 5.21 11.18
N ALA A 357 5.68 4.50 10.40
CA ALA A 357 5.57 3.06 10.19
C ALA A 357 7.00 2.49 10.02
N PRO A 358 7.70 2.19 11.12
CA PRO A 358 9.10 1.79 11.08
C PRO A 358 9.24 0.32 10.63
N PRO A 359 10.28 -0.03 9.85
CA PRO A 359 10.51 -1.41 9.39
C PRO A 359 10.81 -2.40 10.53
N SER A 360 11.27 -1.90 11.69
CA SER A 360 11.44 -2.72 12.88
C SER A 360 10.15 -3.39 13.35
N PHE A 361 8.99 -2.81 13.04
CA PHE A 361 7.69 -3.41 13.32
C PHE A 361 7.51 -4.73 12.56
N ALA A 362 7.89 -4.78 11.29
CA ALA A 362 7.78 -6.01 10.49
C ALA A 362 8.67 -7.16 11.03
N ARG A 363 9.81 -6.83 11.62
CA ARG A 363 10.73 -7.82 12.23
C ARG A 363 10.22 -8.45 13.52
N GLN A 364 9.20 -7.86 14.15
CA GLN A 364 8.59 -8.36 15.40
C GLN A 364 7.47 -9.38 15.15
N SER A 365 7.44 -9.98 13.97
CA SER A 365 6.40 -10.94 13.59
C SER A 365 6.31 -12.11 14.55
N PRO A 366 5.11 -12.50 15.04
CA PRO A 366 4.90 -13.72 15.81
C PRO A 366 5.00 -14.99 14.93
N ARG A 367 5.18 -14.82 13.62
CA ARG A 367 5.33 -15.91 12.65
C ARG A 367 6.45 -16.84 13.05
N THR A 368 6.16 -18.13 13.12
CA THR A 368 7.19 -19.16 13.00
C THR A 368 7.65 -19.16 11.54
N PRO A 369 8.94 -18.93 11.22
CA PRO A 369 9.40 -19.02 9.85
C PRO A 369 9.08 -20.41 9.32
N GLY A 370 8.10 -20.54 8.45
CA GLY A 370 7.83 -21.74 7.71
C GLY A 370 9.08 -22.07 6.89
N ALA A 371 9.48 -23.34 6.85
CA ALA A 371 10.53 -23.79 5.94
C ALA A 371 10.16 -23.29 4.54
N ARG A 372 11.03 -22.47 3.93
CA ARG A 372 10.84 -22.02 2.54
C ARG A 372 10.56 -23.26 1.70
N PRO A 373 9.48 -23.32 0.90
CA PRO A 373 9.39 -24.33 -0.11
C PRO A 373 10.63 -24.18 -1.00
N ARG A 374 11.44 -25.22 -1.10
CA ARG A 374 12.56 -25.26 -2.05
C ARG A 374 11.95 -25.03 -3.42
N CYS A 375 12.31 -23.94 -4.08
CA CYS A 375 11.99 -23.72 -5.49
C CYS A 375 12.36 -25.01 -6.22
N ALA A 376 11.38 -25.67 -6.82
CA ALA A 376 11.63 -26.77 -7.73
C ALA A 376 12.46 -26.16 -8.87
N ALA A 377 13.70 -26.60 -9.01
CA ALA A 377 14.56 -26.25 -10.12
C ALA A 377 13.80 -26.58 -11.41
N GLY A 378 13.46 -25.53 -12.17
CA GLY A 378 12.84 -25.70 -13.48
C GLY A 378 13.73 -26.59 -14.35
N PRO A 379 13.15 -27.37 -15.27
CA PRO A 379 13.93 -28.31 -16.08
C PRO A 379 14.97 -27.53 -16.90
N ALA A 380 16.24 -27.94 -16.76
CA ALA A 380 17.36 -27.47 -17.53
C ALA A 380 17.03 -27.58 -19.03
N GLY A 381 16.97 -26.43 -19.71
CA GLY A 381 16.77 -26.38 -21.15
C GLY A 381 17.87 -27.16 -21.86
N VAL A 382 17.47 -28.13 -22.62
CA VAL A 382 18.30 -28.90 -23.55
C VAL A 382 18.82 -27.91 -24.61
N VAL A 383 20.11 -27.65 -24.59
CA VAL A 383 20.80 -26.99 -25.70
C VAL A 383 20.89 -28.01 -26.83
N ALA A 384 20.07 -27.84 -27.84
CA ALA A 384 20.22 -28.55 -29.11
C ALA A 384 21.37 -27.88 -29.90
N ALA A 385 22.50 -28.58 -29.97
CA ALA A 385 23.49 -28.32 -31.00
C ALA A 385 22.93 -28.83 -32.33
N SER A 386 22.90 -27.99 -33.32
CA SER A 386 22.74 -28.41 -34.72
C SER A 386 23.69 -27.67 -35.59
N ALA A 387 24.33 -28.44 -36.39
CA ALA A 387 25.33 -28.18 -37.41
C ALA A 387 24.93 -27.13 -38.46
#